data_23d04c5937c96713be1bf42bd9a8c2c5
#
_entry.id   23d04c5937c96713be1bf42bd9a8c2c5
#
_cell.length_a   1.000
_cell.length_b   1.000
_cell.length_c   1.000
_cell.angle_alpha   90.00
_cell.angle_beta   90.00
_cell.angle_gamma   90.00
#
_symmetry.space_group_name_H-M   'P 1'
#
loop_
_entity.id
_entity.type
_entity.pdbx_description
1 polymer ?
#
loop_
_entity_poly.entity_id
_entity_poly.type
_entity_poly.pdbx_seq_one_letter_code
_entity_poly.pdbx_strand_id
1 'polypeptide(L)'
;MKRVNAILRHPLFAEKLRLLDTLEAERAFCRHDLTHLLDVARLMWIDVLERGLEIDRDVVYAAALLHDLGRAEQMQSGIPHEDAGAMLAERILPDAGFSAEETDAVIAAIRCHRGSAPADAREMLGEILYRADKASRTCWRCGARGACNWPEERKNAGIAR
;
A
#
# COMPACT_ATOMS: atom_id res chain seq x y z
N MET A 1 -9.75 14.49 7.25
CA MET A 1 -8.87 13.29 7.41
C MET A 1 -8.38 13.10 8.86
N LYS A 2 -9.30 13.16 9.84
CA LYS A 2 -8.92 12.94 11.26
C LYS A 2 -8.48 11.49 11.50
N ARG A 3 -9.17 10.51 10.90
CA ARG A 3 -8.89 9.08 11.03
C ARG A 3 -7.55 8.71 10.40
N VAL A 4 -7.23 9.22 9.22
CA VAL A 4 -5.92 9.02 8.57
C VAL A 4 -4.78 9.57 9.43
N ASN A 5 -4.97 10.76 10.01
CA ASN A 5 -3.98 11.32 10.94
C ASN A 5 -3.85 10.49 12.24
N ALA A 6 -4.90 9.78 12.66
CA ALA A 6 -4.82 8.85 13.78
C ALA A 6 -3.96 7.63 13.42
N ILE A 7 -4.11 7.06 12.20
CA ILE A 7 -3.21 6.00 11.71
C ILE A 7 -1.75 6.45 11.74
N LEU A 8 -1.43 7.63 11.17
CA LEU A 8 -0.06 8.15 11.10
C LEU A 8 0.59 8.38 12.48
N ARG A 9 -0.23 8.65 13.51
CA ARG A 9 0.22 8.83 14.89
C ARG A 9 0.16 7.55 15.72
N HIS A 10 -0.41 6.49 15.20
CA HIS A 10 -0.56 5.24 15.93
C HIS A 10 0.82 4.65 16.25
N PRO A 11 1.10 4.29 17.54
CA PRO A 11 2.43 3.82 17.94
C PRO A 11 2.93 2.63 17.11
N LEU A 12 2.05 1.67 16.83
CA LEU A 12 2.37 0.48 16.04
C LEU A 12 2.69 0.84 14.58
N PHE A 13 1.96 1.78 13.95
CA PHE A 13 2.28 2.27 12.62
C PHE A 13 3.68 2.90 12.59
N ALA A 14 3.95 3.81 13.51
CA ALA A 14 5.24 4.50 13.60
C ALA A 14 6.41 3.55 13.89
N GLU A 15 6.19 2.53 14.71
CA GLU A 15 7.18 1.47 14.99
C GLU A 15 7.51 0.68 13.72
N LYS A 16 6.47 0.18 13.02
CA LYS A 16 6.65 -0.67 11.84
C LYS A 16 7.24 0.09 10.65
N LEU A 17 6.83 1.34 10.45
CA LEU A 17 7.41 2.19 9.42
C LEU A 17 8.90 2.44 9.67
N ARG A 18 9.30 2.80 10.89
CA ARG A 18 10.73 2.98 11.24
C ARG A 18 11.54 1.70 11.06
N LEU A 19 10.98 0.55 11.42
CA LEU A 19 11.62 -0.74 11.21
C LEU A 19 11.82 -1.00 9.71
N LEU A 20 10.80 -0.77 8.90
CA LEU A 20 10.86 -0.93 7.45
C LEU A 20 11.90 0.01 6.82
N ASP A 21 11.92 1.29 7.21
CA ASP A 21 12.93 2.27 6.78
C ASP A 21 14.36 1.77 7.09
N THR A 22 14.57 1.18 8.26
CA THR A 22 15.86 0.62 8.67
C THR A 22 16.24 -0.59 7.83
N LEU A 23 15.32 -1.53 7.62
CA LEU A 23 15.57 -2.76 6.86
C LEU A 23 15.80 -2.49 5.37
N GLU A 24 15.19 -1.43 4.83
CA GLU A 24 15.36 -1.03 3.43
C GLU A 24 16.40 0.08 3.22
N ALA A 25 17.16 0.49 4.24
CA ALA A 25 18.12 1.60 4.15
C ALA A 25 19.11 1.43 2.98
N GLU A 26 19.64 0.23 2.79
CA GLU A 26 20.60 -0.13 1.73
C GLU A 26 19.94 -0.73 0.47
N ARG A 27 18.60 -0.70 0.40
CA ARG A 27 17.87 -1.27 -0.73
C ARG A 27 18.10 -0.46 -2.01
N ALA A 28 18.64 -1.10 -3.03
CA ALA A 28 18.90 -0.48 -4.35
C ALA A 28 17.64 -0.26 -5.19
N PHE A 29 16.56 -1.02 -4.93
CA PHE A 29 15.30 -0.97 -5.66
C PHE A 29 14.27 -0.05 -4.98
N CYS A 30 13.03 -0.07 -5.50
CA CYS A 30 11.92 0.71 -4.93
C CYS A 30 11.80 0.48 -3.42
N ARG A 31 11.81 1.56 -2.65
CA ARG A 31 11.57 1.53 -1.21
C ARG A 31 10.08 1.66 -0.92
N HIS A 32 9.69 1.18 0.26
CA HIS A 32 8.29 1.20 0.71
C HIS A 32 8.14 2.14 1.91
N ASP A 33 8.81 3.31 1.79
CA ASP A 33 8.79 4.38 2.78
C ASP A 33 7.45 5.16 2.79
N LEU A 34 7.33 6.11 3.71
CA LEU A 34 6.12 6.94 3.82
C LEU A 34 5.81 7.70 2.52
N THR A 35 6.83 8.08 1.74
CA THR A 35 6.64 8.78 0.46
C THR A 35 5.89 7.88 -0.51
N HIS A 36 6.33 6.62 -0.66
CA HIS A 36 5.65 5.64 -1.49
C HIS A 36 4.20 5.41 -1.02
N LEU A 37 3.98 5.18 0.28
CA LEU A 37 2.63 4.95 0.81
C LEU A 37 1.68 6.13 0.53
N LEU A 38 2.18 7.37 0.64
CA LEU A 38 1.40 8.57 0.34
C LEU A 38 1.17 8.77 -1.16
N ASP A 39 2.13 8.41 -2.01
CA ASP A 39 1.96 8.48 -3.47
C ASP A 39 0.89 7.48 -3.92
N VAL A 40 0.92 6.26 -3.40
CA VAL A 40 -0.15 5.27 -3.63
C VAL A 40 -1.50 5.82 -3.18
N ALA A 41 -1.60 6.41 -1.99
CA ALA A 41 -2.85 6.98 -1.48
C ALA A 41 -3.40 8.09 -2.37
N ARG A 42 -2.54 8.98 -2.87
CA ARG A 42 -2.94 10.07 -3.78
C ARG A 42 -3.40 9.53 -5.13
N LEU A 43 -2.68 8.56 -5.70
CA LEU A 43 -3.06 7.94 -6.97
C LEU A 43 -4.38 7.18 -6.85
N MET A 44 -4.59 6.44 -5.77
CA MET A 44 -5.88 5.79 -5.48
C MET A 44 -7.01 6.82 -5.41
N TRP A 45 -6.79 7.94 -4.70
CA TRP A 45 -7.81 8.97 -4.56
C TRP A 45 -8.11 9.67 -5.88
N ILE A 46 -7.12 9.90 -6.73
CA ILE A 46 -7.31 10.42 -8.10
C ILE A 46 -8.18 9.45 -8.91
N ASP A 47 -7.88 8.14 -8.89
CA ASP A 47 -8.67 7.12 -9.61
C ASP A 47 -10.13 7.08 -9.13
N VAL A 48 -10.37 7.19 -7.82
CA VAL A 48 -11.72 7.28 -7.24
C VAL A 48 -12.48 8.50 -7.78
N LEU A 49 -11.83 9.67 -7.81
CA LEU A 49 -12.46 10.91 -8.30
C LEU A 49 -12.71 10.87 -9.79
N GLU A 50 -11.73 10.43 -10.60
CA GLU A 50 -11.87 10.35 -12.08
C GLU A 50 -12.96 9.36 -12.50
N ARG A 51 -13.16 8.27 -11.74
CA ARG A 51 -14.17 7.24 -12.01
C ARG A 51 -15.52 7.53 -11.35
N GLY A 52 -15.63 8.58 -10.53
CA GLY A 52 -16.85 8.94 -9.80
C GLY A 52 -17.30 7.85 -8.81
N LEU A 53 -16.35 7.18 -8.14
CA LEU A 53 -16.66 6.09 -7.23
C LEU A 53 -17.06 6.62 -5.84
N GLU A 54 -18.04 5.98 -5.22
CA GLU A 54 -18.52 6.31 -3.87
C GLU A 54 -17.72 5.51 -2.81
N ILE A 55 -16.44 5.84 -2.64
CA ILE A 55 -15.57 5.25 -1.62
C ILE A 55 -15.09 6.36 -0.69
N ASP A 56 -15.21 6.14 0.63
CA ASP A 56 -14.74 7.12 1.62
C ASP A 56 -13.23 7.36 1.47
N ARG A 57 -12.84 8.64 1.45
CA ARG A 57 -11.44 9.03 1.27
C ARG A 57 -10.53 8.49 2.37
N ASP A 58 -10.98 8.45 3.62
CA ASP A 58 -10.17 7.98 4.72
C ASP A 58 -9.94 6.47 4.61
N VAL A 59 -10.89 5.69 4.05
CA VAL A 59 -10.75 4.26 3.73
C VAL A 59 -9.70 4.02 2.64
N VAL A 60 -9.74 4.83 1.56
CA VAL A 60 -8.74 4.78 0.48
C VAL A 60 -7.33 5.01 1.02
N TYR A 61 -7.14 6.05 1.83
CA TYR A 61 -5.84 6.36 2.44
C TYR A 61 -5.40 5.30 3.44
N ALA A 62 -6.33 4.71 4.21
CA ALA A 62 -6.03 3.64 5.15
C ALA A 62 -5.48 2.40 4.42
N ALA A 63 -6.12 1.98 3.34
CA ALA A 63 -5.65 0.86 2.52
C ALA A 63 -4.23 1.11 2.00
N ALA A 64 -3.97 2.30 1.44
CA ALA A 64 -2.66 2.67 0.92
C ALA A 64 -1.58 2.74 2.00
N LEU A 65 -1.87 3.33 3.17
CA LEU A 65 -0.88 3.48 4.24
C LEU A 65 -0.48 2.14 4.87
N LEU A 66 -1.36 1.13 4.83
CA LEU A 66 -1.14 -0.14 5.53
C LEU A 66 -0.70 -1.28 4.60
N HIS A 67 -0.85 -1.15 3.26
CA HIS A 67 -0.68 -2.27 2.33
C HIS A 67 0.71 -2.92 2.37
N ASP A 68 1.76 -2.13 2.49
CA ASP A 68 3.15 -2.59 2.50
C ASP A 68 3.80 -2.55 3.90
N LEU A 69 3.06 -2.12 4.94
CA LEU A 69 3.60 -2.01 6.30
C LEU A 69 4.07 -3.37 6.86
N GLY A 70 3.45 -4.46 6.42
CA GLY A 70 3.83 -5.84 6.78
C GLY A 70 5.13 -6.35 6.18
N ARG A 71 5.81 -5.56 5.32
CA ARG A 71 7.10 -5.97 4.72
C ARG A 71 8.21 -6.17 5.75
N ALA A 72 8.17 -5.43 6.84
CA ALA A 72 9.13 -5.62 7.92
C ALA A 72 9.02 -7.05 8.50
N GLU A 73 7.79 -7.53 8.73
CA GLU A 73 7.53 -8.90 9.19
C GLU A 73 7.95 -9.93 8.14
N GLN A 74 7.68 -9.68 6.86
CA GLN A 74 8.13 -10.59 5.80
C GLN A 74 9.65 -10.73 5.77
N MET A 75 10.39 -9.64 5.93
CA MET A 75 11.85 -9.66 5.94
C MET A 75 12.42 -10.35 7.17
N GLN A 76 11.76 -10.29 8.33
CA GLN A 76 12.25 -10.84 9.58
C GLN A 76 11.79 -12.27 9.84
N SER A 77 10.55 -12.61 9.49
CA SER A 77 9.91 -13.88 9.87
C SER A 77 9.38 -14.70 8.68
N GLY A 78 9.43 -14.15 7.47
CA GLY A 78 8.93 -14.83 6.27
C GLY A 78 7.40 -14.85 6.12
N ILE A 79 6.66 -14.21 7.03
CA ILE A 79 5.20 -14.07 6.89
C ILE A 79 4.91 -13.21 5.64
N PRO A 80 4.04 -13.63 4.71
CA PRO A 80 3.68 -12.81 3.57
C PRO A 80 3.24 -11.41 4.00
N HIS A 81 3.77 -10.35 3.37
CA HIS A 81 3.53 -8.98 3.85
C HIS A 81 2.06 -8.57 3.74
N GLU A 82 1.31 -9.13 2.81
CA GLU A 82 -0.13 -8.95 2.69
C GLU A 82 -0.90 -9.48 3.90
N ASP A 83 -0.47 -10.62 4.46
CA ASP A 83 -1.05 -11.18 5.68
C ASP A 83 -0.62 -10.40 6.92
N ALA A 84 0.67 -10.09 7.04
CA ALA A 84 1.19 -9.27 8.13
C ALA A 84 0.56 -7.85 8.12
N GLY A 85 0.41 -7.24 6.95
CA GLY A 85 -0.26 -5.96 6.77
C GLY A 85 -1.74 -5.99 7.18
N ALA A 86 -2.44 -7.07 6.84
CA ALA A 86 -3.82 -7.30 7.27
C ALA A 86 -3.92 -7.41 8.81
N MET A 87 -3.03 -8.15 9.45
CA MET A 87 -2.98 -8.25 10.92
C MET A 87 -2.68 -6.89 11.58
N LEU A 88 -1.83 -6.06 10.97
CA LEU A 88 -1.56 -4.71 11.47
C LEU A 88 -2.79 -3.80 11.29
N ALA A 89 -3.49 -3.90 10.15
CA ALA A 89 -4.71 -3.14 9.87
C ALA A 89 -5.81 -3.46 10.89
N GLU A 90 -6.02 -4.74 11.23
CA GLU A 90 -6.99 -5.21 12.23
C GLU A 90 -6.78 -4.57 13.61
N ARG A 91 -5.53 -4.24 13.95
CA ARG A 91 -5.18 -3.60 15.23
C ARG A 91 -5.23 -2.08 15.18
N ILE A 92 -4.82 -1.47 14.07
CA ILE A 92 -4.65 -0.02 13.95
C ILE A 92 -5.97 0.69 13.62
N LEU A 93 -6.79 0.10 12.75
CA LEU A 93 -7.97 0.79 12.21
C LEU A 93 -9.07 1.04 13.24
N PRO A 94 -9.43 0.09 14.14
CA PRO A 94 -10.40 0.36 15.19
C PRO A 94 -9.97 1.50 16.12
N ASP A 95 -8.68 1.55 16.50
CA ASP A 95 -8.11 2.60 17.34
C ASP A 95 -8.11 3.97 16.63
N ALA A 96 -8.06 3.96 15.29
CA ALA A 96 -8.15 5.16 14.45
C ALA A 96 -9.59 5.59 14.15
N GLY A 97 -10.61 4.84 14.62
CA GLY A 97 -12.04 5.16 14.50
C GLY A 97 -12.68 4.69 13.19
N PHE A 98 -12.17 3.62 12.58
CA PHE A 98 -12.82 2.94 11.47
C PHE A 98 -13.83 1.92 11.98
N SER A 99 -14.93 1.73 11.24
CA SER A 99 -15.92 0.68 11.55
C SER A 99 -15.39 -0.72 11.23
N ALA A 100 -16.11 -1.75 11.68
CA ALA A 100 -15.77 -3.14 11.35
C ALA A 100 -15.81 -3.38 9.84
N GLU A 101 -16.86 -2.90 9.17
CA GLU A 101 -17.05 -3.04 7.73
C GLU A 101 -15.92 -2.33 6.93
N GLU A 102 -15.54 -1.12 7.35
CA GLU A 102 -14.43 -0.38 6.74
C GLU A 102 -13.10 -1.11 6.96
N THR A 103 -12.89 -1.65 8.14
CA THR A 103 -11.70 -2.43 8.50
C THR A 103 -11.60 -3.69 7.64
N ASP A 104 -12.70 -4.45 7.50
CA ASP A 104 -12.77 -5.65 6.67
C ASP A 104 -12.49 -5.34 5.20
N ALA A 105 -13.06 -4.25 4.66
CA ALA A 105 -12.79 -3.80 3.29
C ALA A 105 -11.31 -3.46 3.06
N VAL A 106 -10.66 -2.77 4.01
CA VAL A 106 -9.23 -2.46 3.93
C VAL A 106 -8.39 -3.73 4.00
N ILE A 107 -8.70 -4.66 4.90
CA ILE A 107 -8.02 -5.95 5.04
C ILE A 107 -8.13 -6.77 3.74
N ALA A 108 -9.32 -6.84 3.16
CA ALA A 108 -9.53 -7.53 1.88
C ALA A 108 -8.69 -6.91 0.75
N ALA A 109 -8.66 -5.58 0.65
CA ALA A 109 -7.84 -4.87 -0.32
C ALA A 109 -6.34 -5.15 -0.14
N ILE A 110 -5.83 -5.14 1.10
CA ILE A 110 -4.43 -5.44 1.42
C ILE A 110 -4.08 -6.87 0.99
N ARG A 111 -4.92 -7.86 1.28
CA ARG A 111 -4.66 -9.26 0.90
C ARG A 111 -4.63 -9.50 -0.60
N CYS A 112 -5.34 -8.67 -1.38
CA CYS A 112 -5.44 -8.83 -2.84
C CYS A 112 -4.47 -7.98 -3.66
N HIS A 113 -3.67 -7.10 -3.05
CA HIS A 113 -2.87 -6.09 -3.78
C HIS A 113 -1.67 -6.65 -4.56
N ARG A 114 -1.20 -7.86 -4.30
CA ARG A 114 -0.02 -8.45 -4.99
C ARG A 114 -0.27 -8.99 -6.39
N GLY A 115 -1.50 -9.03 -6.85
CA GLY A 115 -1.81 -9.57 -8.19
C GLY A 115 -1.87 -11.08 -8.30
N SER A 116 -1.68 -11.81 -7.20
CA SER A 116 -1.91 -13.26 -7.12
C SER A 116 -3.40 -13.60 -7.08
N ALA A 117 -4.26 -12.68 -6.65
CA ALA A 117 -5.70 -12.84 -6.75
C ALA A 117 -6.15 -12.63 -8.19
N PRO A 118 -7.07 -13.47 -8.73
CA PRO A 118 -7.71 -13.23 -10.02
C PRO A 118 -8.34 -11.83 -10.06
N ALA A 119 -8.32 -11.19 -11.22
CA ALA A 119 -8.83 -9.82 -11.37
C ALA A 119 -10.33 -9.70 -11.00
N ASP A 120 -11.09 -10.75 -11.26
CA ASP A 120 -12.52 -10.88 -10.93
C ASP A 120 -12.79 -11.12 -9.43
N ALA A 121 -11.78 -11.57 -8.67
CA ALA A 121 -11.88 -11.78 -7.24
C ALA A 121 -11.45 -10.55 -6.41
N ARG A 122 -11.00 -9.47 -7.06
CA ARG A 122 -10.64 -8.23 -6.37
C ARG A 122 -11.86 -7.35 -6.22
N GLU A 123 -12.20 -7.03 -5.00
CA GLU A 123 -13.11 -5.93 -4.74
C GLU A 123 -12.53 -4.61 -5.28
N MET A 124 -13.38 -3.65 -5.56
CA MET A 124 -13.03 -2.36 -6.17
C MET A 124 -11.82 -1.68 -5.48
N LEU A 125 -11.81 -1.64 -4.16
CA LEU A 125 -10.71 -1.02 -3.39
C LEU A 125 -9.37 -1.74 -3.61
N GLY A 126 -9.37 -3.07 -3.69
CA GLY A 126 -8.17 -3.88 -3.95
C GLY A 126 -7.66 -3.73 -5.38
N GLU A 127 -8.55 -3.55 -6.37
CA GLU A 127 -8.16 -3.24 -7.76
C GLU A 127 -7.46 -1.88 -7.85
N ILE A 128 -8.06 -0.85 -7.24
CA ILE A 128 -7.52 0.51 -7.24
C ILE A 128 -6.15 0.52 -6.53
N LEU A 129 -6.03 -0.15 -5.38
CA LEU A 129 -4.77 -0.27 -4.64
C LEU A 129 -3.69 -0.95 -5.49
N TYR A 130 -4.00 -2.08 -6.14
CA TYR A 130 -3.07 -2.78 -7.02
C TYR A 130 -2.55 -1.88 -8.14
N ARG A 131 -3.44 -1.15 -8.82
CA ARG A 131 -3.08 -0.25 -9.93
C ARG A 131 -2.24 0.92 -9.44
N ALA A 132 -2.64 1.57 -8.36
CA ALA A 132 -1.94 2.72 -7.79
C ALA A 132 -0.52 2.35 -7.30
N ASP A 133 -0.35 1.21 -6.63
CA ASP A 133 0.97 0.72 -6.21
C ASP A 133 1.91 0.55 -7.43
N LYS A 134 1.42 0.00 -8.55
CA LYS A 134 2.24 -0.15 -9.75
C LYS A 134 2.50 1.19 -10.42
N ALA A 135 1.49 2.07 -10.51
CA ALA A 135 1.60 3.38 -11.14
C ALA A 135 2.53 4.34 -10.38
N SER A 136 2.65 4.22 -9.05
CA SER A 136 3.51 5.06 -8.22
C SER A 136 5.01 4.96 -8.54
N ARG A 137 5.43 3.91 -9.26
CA ARG A 137 6.84 3.60 -9.47
C ARG A 137 7.47 4.46 -10.58
N THR A 138 8.55 5.14 -10.27
CA THR A 138 9.29 6.01 -11.20
C THR A 138 10.39 5.26 -11.94
N CYS A 139 10.06 4.12 -12.58
CA CYS A 139 11.04 3.24 -13.21
C CYS A 139 11.90 3.92 -14.28
N TRP A 140 11.36 4.93 -14.99
CA TRP A 140 12.11 5.72 -16.00
C TRP A 140 13.25 6.56 -15.41
N ARG A 141 13.26 6.80 -14.10
CA ARG A 141 14.32 7.55 -13.38
C ARG A 141 15.10 6.68 -12.40
N CYS A 142 14.79 5.38 -12.33
CA CYS A 142 15.41 4.48 -11.38
C CYS A 142 16.84 4.12 -11.78
N GLY A 143 17.82 4.45 -10.94
CA GLY A 143 19.23 4.10 -11.16
C GLY A 143 19.50 2.59 -11.18
N ALA A 144 18.64 1.80 -10.54
CA ALA A 144 18.72 0.34 -10.50
C ALA A 144 17.88 -0.36 -11.59
N ARG A 145 17.33 0.39 -12.58
CA ARG A 145 16.43 -0.15 -13.61
C ARG A 145 17.01 -1.38 -14.32
N GLY A 146 18.30 -1.32 -14.69
CA GLY A 146 18.96 -2.42 -15.42
C GLY A 146 19.17 -3.70 -14.61
N ALA A 147 19.29 -3.58 -13.28
CA ALA A 147 19.42 -4.70 -12.36
C ALA A 147 18.07 -5.17 -11.77
N CYS A 148 16.97 -4.48 -12.10
CA CYS A 148 15.67 -4.80 -11.56
C CYS A 148 15.10 -6.06 -12.19
N ASN A 149 14.67 -7.01 -11.35
CA ASN A 149 14.10 -8.31 -11.78
C ASN A 149 12.66 -8.22 -12.37
N TRP A 150 12.06 -7.02 -12.37
CA TRP A 150 10.78 -6.84 -13.05
C TRP A 150 10.97 -6.87 -14.56
N PRO A 151 10.08 -7.57 -15.30
CA PRO A 151 10.13 -7.57 -16.76
C PRO A 151 9.87 -6.15 -17.30
N GLU A 152 10.47 -5.84 -18.46
CA GLU A 152 10.44 -4.49 -19.04
C GLU A 152 9.02 -3.96 -19.28
N GLU A 153 8.09 -4.82 -19.67
CA GLU A 153 6.69 -4.48 -19.90
C GLU A 153 5.93 -4.06 -18.62
N ARG A 154 6.47 -4.37 -17.43
CA ARG A 154 5.94 -3.95 -16.14
C ARG A 154 6.64 -2.71 -15.57
N LYS A 155 7.74 -2.27 -16.18
CA LYS A 155 8.46 -1.08 -15.74
C LYS A 155 7.84 0.16 -16.36
N ASN A 156 7.40 1.11 -15.54
CA ASN A 156 6.84 2.35 -16.05
C ASN A 156 7.84 3.08 -16.94
N ALA A 157 7.44 3.43 -18.16
CA ALA A 157 8.25 4.22 -19.10
C ALA A 157 8.05 5.75 -18.91
N GLY A 158 7.07 6.16 -18.10
CA GLY A 158 6.72 7.53 -17.79
C GLY A 158 5.69 7.55 -16.67
N ILE A 159 4.96 8.66 -16.53
CA ILE A 159 3.83 8.74 -15.60
C ILE A 159 2.76 7.77 -16.08
N ALA A 160 2.40 6.81 -15.21
CA ALA A 160 1.36 5.84 -15.46
C ALA A 160 0.04 6.30 -14.80
N ARG A 161 -1.07 5.96 -15.42
CA ARG A 161 -2.44 6.14 -14.91
C ARG A 161 -3.08 4.80 -14.61
#